data_68fbedadeb91aa9be5396adc6d863482
#
_entry.id   68fbedadeb91aa9be5396adc6d863482
#
_cell.length_a   1.000
_cell.length_b   1.000
_cell.length_c   1.000
_cell.angle_alpha   90.00
_cell.angle_beta   90.00
_cell.angle_gamma   90.00
#
_symmetry.space_group_name_H-M   'P 1'
#
loop_
_entity.id
_entity.type
_entity.pdbx_description
1 polymer ?
#
loop_
_entity_poly.entity_id
_entity_poly.type
_entity_poly.pdbx_seq_one_letter_code
_entity_poly.pdbx_strand_id
1 'polypeptide(L)'
;LKIEETVSGGSVANSIVGLSQLGNDVGFIGKINSDKLGQKYEEGLIKEKVQYIYNKKEEVSPTGTCLILITPDAERTMVTFLGIAGKINEKDINEKAVKESEMIFLEGYLWDEGEPKSAFDKAMLLSNKKAMSLSDQFCVERHKDSFLNLVKNKLDIIFANEQEIRSLIHAKNFEEVITFGKELGKLLVITRGEKGSVAIKNNEVTECASKLNLKIVDLTGAGDLFAAGFLHGYI
;
A
#
# COMPACT_ATOMS: atom_id res chain seq x y z
N LEU A 1 -1.44 -20.00 -23.00
CA LEU A 1 -1.98 -18.87 -22.24
C LEU A 1 -1.99 -17.64 -23.15
N LYS A 2 -3.11 -16.93 -23.26
CA LYS A 2 -3.21 -15.67 -23.95
C LYS A 2 -3.25 -14.56 -22.88
N ILE A 3 -2.44 -13.52 -23.06
CA ILE A 3 -2.52 -12.34 -22.22
C ILE A 3 -3.72 -11.52 -22.72
N GLU A 4 -4.70 -11.34 -21.85
CA GLU A 4 -5.92 -10.57 -22.17
C GLU A 4 -5.65 -9.07 -22.07
N GLU A 5 -4.93 -8.64 -21.04
CA GLU A 5 -4.63 -7.23 -20.81
C GLU A 5 -3.27 -7.05 -20.11
N THR A 6 -2.67 -5.88 -20.29
CA THR A 6 -1.47 -5.44 -19.56
C THR A 6 -1.72 -4.03 -19.04
N VAL A 7 -1.80 -3.89 -17.72
CA VAL A 7 -2.09 -2.63 -17.02
C VAL A 7 -0.99 -2.28 -16.03
N SER A 8 -0.88 -1.00 -15.70
CA SER A 8 -0.06 -0.55 -14.57
C SER A 8 -0.72 -0.99 -13.28
N GLY A 9 0.07 -1.50 -12.34
CA GLY A 9 -0.42 -2.00 -11.06
C GLY A 9 0.59 -1.78 -9.94
N GLY A 10 0.34 -2.40 -8.82
CA GLY A 10 1.09 -2.25 -7.57
C GLY A 10 0.20 -1.64 -6.49
N SER A 11 0.28 -2.15 -5.27
CA SER A 11 -0.63 -1.78 -4.17
C SER A 11 -0.65 -0.26 -3.92
N VAL A 12 0.49 0.34 -3.59
CA VAL A 12 0.53 1.81 -3.38
C VAL A 12 0.20 2.57 -4.66
N ALA A 13 0.63 2.10 -5.83
CA ALA A 13 0.30 2.77 -7.09
C ALA A 13 -1.21 2.81 -7.34
N ASN A 14 -1.94 1.72 -7.04
CA ASN A 14 -3.40 1.69 -7.13
C ASN A 14 -4.03 2.72 -6.18
N SER A 15 -3.54 2.82 -4.95
CA SER A 15 -4.01 3.82 -3.97
C SER A 15 -3.75 5.25 -4.45
N ILE A 16 -2.56 5.51 -5.00
CA ILE A 16 -2.17 6.83 -5.51
C ILE A 16 -2.99 7.22 -6.75
N VAL A 17 -3.24 6.28 -7.67
CA VAL A 17 -4.14 6.50 -8.81
C VAL A 17 -5.56 6.81 -8.32
N GLY A 18 -6.07 6.06 -7.35
CA GLY A 18 -7.38 6.34 -6.74
C GLY A 18 -7.47 7.73 -6.12
N LEU A 19 -6.43 8.17 -5.40
CA LEU A 19 -6.34 9.53 -4.86
C LEU A 19 -6.31 10.60 -5.95
N SER A 20 -5.55 10.36 -7.03
CA SER A 20 -5.52 11.28 -8.18
C SER A 20 -6.89 11.43 -8.84
N GLN A 21 -7.61 10.32 -9.04
CA GLN A 21 -8.95 10.30 -9.60
C GLN A 21 -9.98 11.03 -8.71
N LEU A 22 -9.74 11.06 -7.39
CA LEU A 22 -10.53 11.86 -6.44
C LEU A 22 -10.11 13.34 -6.39
N GLY A 23 -9.13 13.76 -7.18
CA GLY A 23 -8.72 15.15 -7.33
C GLY A 23 -7.59 15.61 -6.43
N ASN A 24 -6.88 14.71 -5.77
CA ASN A 24 -5.71 15.06 -4.97
C ASN A 24 -4.45 15.23 -5.83
N ASP A 25 -3.54 16.10 -5.39
CA ASP A 25 -2.19 16.20 -5.97
C ASP A 25 -1.30 15.13 -5.37
N VAL A 26 -0.82 14.23 -6.21
CA VAL A 26 -0.13 13.01 -5.77
C VAL A 26 1.12 12.72 -6.57
N GLY A 27 2.12 12.14 -5.90
CA GLY A 27 3.35 11.66 -6.51
C GLY A 27 3.61 10.21 -6.16
N PHE A 28 4.31 9.52 -7.04
CA PHE A 28 4.71 8.13 -6.86
C PHE A 28 6.21 7.96 -7.06
N ILE A 29 6.86 7.36 -6.08
CA ILE A 29 8.27 6.95 -6.12
C ILE A 29 8.30 5.44 -6.21
N GLY A 30 8.75 4.90 -7.34
CA GLY A 30 8.88 3.46 -7.56
C GLY A 30 9.87 3.21 -8.68
N LYS A 31 10.67 2.17 -8.56
CA LYS A 31 11.78 1.88 -9.47
C LYS A 31 11.31 1.03 -10.65
N ILE A 32 11.56 1.50 -11.86
CA ILE A 32 11.34 0.79 -13.11
C ILE A 32 12.59 0.83 -13.99
N ASN A 33 12.69 -0.06 -14.98
CA ASN A 33 13.70 0.00 -16.01
C ASN A 33 13.22 0.84 -17.21
N SER A 34 14.12 1.27 -18.07
CA SER A 34 13.83 1.93 -19.35
C SER A 34 13.32 0.98 -20.44
N ASP A 35 12.86 -0.22 -20.07
CA ASP A 35 12.27 -1.20 -20.97
C ASP A 35 10.81 -0.84 -21.37
N LYS A 36 10.23 -1.63 -22.28
CA LYS A 36 8.87 -1.40 -22.79
C LYS A 36 7.80 -1.40 -21.70
N LEU A 37 7.98 -2.24 -20.67
CA LEU A 37 7.01 -2.33 -19.56
C LEU A 37 7.15 -1.13 -18.64
N GLY A 38 8.38 -0.67 -18.37
CA GLY A 38 8.62 0.55 -17.63
C GLY A 38 8.07 1.79 -18.32
N GLN A 39 8.20 1.88 -19.66
CA GLN A 39 7.58 2.97 -20.43
C GLN A 39 6.05 2.94 -20.29
N LYS A 40 5.42 1.79 -20.48
CA LYS A 40 3.96 1.64 -20.31
C LYS A 40 3.50 1.98 -18.89
N TYR A 41 4.28 1.59 -17.89
CA TYR A 41 3.98 1.87 -16.49
C TYR A 41 3.95 3.38 -16.21
N GLU A 42 5.00 4.08 -16.63
CA GLU A 42 5.12 5.53 -16.48
C GLU A 42 4.01 6.27 -17.23
N GLU A 43 3.76 5.91 -18.51
CA GLU A 43 2.67 6.47 -19.31
C GLU A 43 1.30 6.26 -18.64
N GLY A 44 1.08 5.09 -18.04
CA GLY A 44 -0.13 4.77 -17.29
C GLY A 44 -0.33 5.70 -16.09
N LEU A 45 0.70 5.93 -15.29
CA LEU A 45 0.62 6.85 -14.15
C LEU A 45 0.40 8.30 -14.59
N ILE A 46 1.12 8.76 -15.62
CA ILE A 46 0.98 10.13 -16.15
C ILE A 46 -0.44 10.35 -16.70
N LYS A 47 -1.02 9.37 -17.40
CA LYS A 47 -2.40 9.42 -17.88
C LYS A 47 -3.40 9.63 -16.75
N GLU A 48 -3.15 9.01 -15.60
CA GLU A 48 -3.96 9.16 -14.38
C GLU A 48 -3.54 10.41 -13.56
N LYS A 49 -2.74 11.32 -14.13
CA LYS A 49 -2.26 12.58 -13.51
C LYS A 49 -1.44 12.36 -12.24
N VAL A 50 -0.80 11.21 -12.08
CA VAL A 50 0.14 10.95 -11.00
C VAL A 50 1.51 11.47 -11.41
N GLN A 51 2.16 12.26 -10.55
CA GLN A 51 3.54 12.69 -10.75
C GLN A 51 4.47 11.50 -10.50
N TYR A 52 5.10 11.00 -11.57
CA TYR A 52 6.08 9.94 -11.45
C TYR A 52 7.47 10.53 -11.16
N ILE A 53 8.05 10.23 -10.00
CA ILE A 53 9.19 10.97 -9.43
C ILE A 53 10.51 10.17 -9.51
N TYR A 54 10.53 9.05 -10.19
CA TYR A 54 11.75 8.27 -10.39
C TYR A 54 12.42 8.61 -11.74
N ASN A 55 13.73 8.88 -11.70
CA ASN A 55 14.52 9.08 -12.92
C ASN A 55 14.86 7.74 -13.56
N LYS A 56 14.02 7.34 -14.51
CA LYS A 56 14.16 6.10 -15.26
C LYS A 56 15.50 6.04 -16.02
N LYS A 57 16.17 4.90 -15.90
CA LYS A 57 17.45 4.61 -16.57
C LYS A 57 17.50 3.13 -16.95
N GLU A 58 18.51 2.76 -17.70
CA GLU A 58 18.82 1.35 -17.94
C GLU A 58 19.31 0.70 -16.63
N GLU A 59 18.63 -0.36 -16.25
CA GLU A 59 18.87 -1.11 -15.02
C GLU A 59 19.23 -2.57 -15.34
N VAL A 60 19.92 -3.24 -14.42
CA VAL A 60 20.37 -4.63 -14.59
C VAL A 60 19.19 -5.61 -14.66
N SER A 61 18.12 -5.34 -13.90
CA SER A 61 16.92 -6.17 -13.88
C SER A 61 15.78 -5.49 -14.63
N PRO A 62 14.90 -6.23 -15.32
CA PRO A 62 13.75 -5.66 -15.99
C PRO A 62 12.75 -5.05 -15.01
N THR A 63 11.83 -4.27 -15.53
CA THR A 63 10.67 -3.76 -14.78
C THR A 63 9.90 -4.91 -14.14
N GLY A 64 9.44 -4.71 -12.90
CA GLY A 64 8.63 -5.68 -12.18
C GLY A 64 7.33 -6.02 -12.90
N THR A 65 6.91 -7.28 -12.79
CA THR A 65 5.68 -7.78 -13.42
C THR A 65 4.93 -8.71 -12.48
N CYS A 66 3.62 -8.77 -12.64
CA CYS A 66 2.78 -9.75 -11.98
C CYS A 66 1.88 -10.42 -13.02
N LEU A 67 1.98 -11.74 -13.16
CA LEU A 67 1.04 -12.53 -13.94
C LEU A 67 -0.11 -12.92 -13.03
N ILE A 68 -1.31 -12.47 -13.38
CA ILE A 68 -2.53 -12.78 -12.65
C ILE A 68 -3.29 -13.83 -13.45
N LEU A 69 -3.46 -15.01 -12.87
CA LEU A 69 -4.27 -16.09 -13.41
C LEU A 69 -5.62 -16.07 -12.72
N ILE A 70 -6.67 -15.95 -13.50
CA ILE A 70 -8.06 -15.96 -13.01
C ILE A 70 -8.70 -17.25 -13.46
N THR A 71 -9.21 -18.03 -12.49
CA THR A 71 -9.92 -19.28 -12.74
C THR A 71 -11.43 -19.03 -12.89
N PRO A 72 -12.21 -19.98 -13.47
CA PRO A 72 -13.64 -19.78 -13.70
C PRO A 72 -14.47 -19.52 -12.44
N ASP A 73 -13.97 -19.87 -11.28
CA ASP A 73 -14.56 -19.60 -9.97
C ASP A 73 -14.20 -18.22 -9.40
N ALA A 74 -13.58 -17.36 -10.24
CA ALA A 74 -13.10 -16.01 -9.89
C ALA A 74 -11.96 -15.98 -8.86
N GLU A 75 -11.34 -17.11 -8.57
CA GLU A 75 -10.13 -17.17 -7.75
C GLU A 75 -8.91 -16.67 -8.56
N ARG A 76 -7.94 -16.09 -7.84
CA ARG A 76 -6.76 -15.49 -8.45
C ARG A 76 -5.49 -16.09 -7.89
N THR A 77 -4.59 -16.42 -8.80
CA THR A 77 -3.21 -16.74 -8.45
C THR A 77 -2.31 -15.66 -9.02
N MET A 78 -1.52 -15.05 -8.17
CA MET A 78 -0.58 -13.98 -8.53
C MET A 78 0.85 -14.53 -8.53
N VAL A 79 1.51 -14.43 -9.69
CA VAL A 79 2.92 -14.81 -9.84
C VAL A 79 3.70 -13.52 -10.05
N THR A 80 4.30 -13.02 -8.98
CA THR A 80 4.99 -11.73 -8.94
C THR A 80 6.49 -11.90 -9.13
N PHE A 81 7.04 -11.15 -10.07
CA PHE A 81 8.45 -10.93 -10.24
C PHE A 81 8.74 -9.44 -10.00
N LEU A 82 9.36 -9.12 -8.86
CA LEU A 82 9.60 -7.73 -8.47
C LEU A 82 10.59 -7.01 -9.40
N GLY A 83 11.49 -7.76 -10.07
CA GLY A 83 12.48 -7.17 -10.96
C GLY A 83 13.26 -6.05 -10.28
N ILE A 84 13.40 -4.92 -10.98
CA ILE A 84 14.13 -3.76 -10.44
C ILE A 84 13.35 -3.03 -9.32
N ALA A 85 12.04 -3.17 -9.24
CA ALA A 85 11.26 -2.56 -8.17
C ALA A 85 11.70 -3.02 -6.78
N GLY A 86 12.07 -4.32 -6.64
CA GLY A 86 12.63 -4.88 -5.41
C GLY A 86 14.05 -4.42 -5.08
N LYS A 87 14.64 -3.54 -5.89
CA LYS A 87 15.97 -2.95 -5.71
C LYS A 87 15.93 -1.44 -5.47
N ILE A 88 14.76 -0.92 -5.11
CA ILE A 88 14.66 0.48 -4.67
C ILE A 88 15.51 0.68 -3.41
N ASN A 89 16.21 1.80 -3.31
CA ASN A 89 17.08 2.11 -2.19
C ASN A 89 17.05 3.59 -1.82
N GLU A 90 17.78 3.96 -0.80
CA GLU A 90 17.82 5.34 -0.28
C GLU A 90 18.17 6.42 -1.33
N LYS A 91 18.98 6.05 -2.36
CA LYS A 91 19.40 6.99 -3.42
C LYS A 91 18.28 7.28 -4.42
N ASP A 92 17.29 6.40 -4.50
CA ASP A 92 16.13 6.54 -5.37
C ASP A 92 15.06 7.46 -4.73
N ILE A 93 15.20 7.82 -3.45
CA ILE A 93 14.25 8.68 -2.74
C ILE A 93 14.53 10.14 -3.07
N ASN A 94 13.56 10.79 -3.72
CA ASN A 94 13.59 12.23 -3.97
C ASN A 94 13.27 13.00 -2.68
N GLU A 95 14.30 13.51 -2.03
CA GLU A 95 14.18 14.18 -0.73
C GLU A 95 13.28 15.41 -0.78
N LYS A 96 13.35 16.18 -1.87
CA LYS A 96 12.52 17.38 -2.02
C LYS A 96 11.04 16.99 -2.07
N ALA A 97 10.69 16.05 -2.93
CA ALA A 97 9.30 15.59 -3.06
C ALA A 97 8.74 15.04 -1.74
N VAL A 98 9.54 14.26 -0.99
CA VAL A 98 9.10 13.72 0.31
C VAL A 98 8.93 14.83 1.36
N LYS A 99 9.85 15.79 1.43
CA LYS A 99 9.78 16.90 2.40
C LYS A 99 8.64 17.87 2.12
N GLU A 100 8.32 18.09 0.84
CA GLU A 100 7.24 19.00 0.40
C GLU A 100 5.87 18.33 0.43
N SER A 101 5.80 16.98 0.52
CA SER A 101 4.54 16.28 0.65
C SER A 101 3.97 16.38 2.07
N GLU A 102 2.65 16.46 2.16
CA GLU A 102 1.95 16.43 3.44
C GLU A 102 2.12 15.08 4.14
N MET A 103 2.12 14.00 3.38
CA MET A 103 2.17 12.64 3.89
C MET A 103 2.86 11.70 2.90
N ILE A 104 3.53 10.67 3.42
CA ILE A 104 3.92 9.49 2.63
C ILE A 104 2.99 8.32 2.93
N PHE A 105 2.74 7.51 1.92
CA PHE A 105 2.02 6.24 2.03
C PHE A 105 2.91 5.09 1.59
N LEU A 106 3.13 4.15 2.49
CA LEU A 106 4.04 3.01 2.35
C LEU A 106 3.26 1.70 2.30
N GLU A 107 3.90 0.65 1.77
CA GLU A 107 3.35 -0.71 1.75
C GLU A 107 4.28 -1.71 2.42
N GLY A 108 3.73 -2.76 3.02
CA GLY A 108 4.48 -3.81 3.68
C GLY A 108 5.21 -4.76 2.73
N TYR A 109 4.76 -4.88 1.48
CA TYR A 109 5.31 -5.84 0.52
C TYR A 109 6.80 -5.69 0.23
N LEU A 110 7.33 -4.47 0.27
CA LEU A 110 8.74 -4.19 0.03
C LEU A 110 9.55 -3.99 1.32
N TRP A 111 9.01 -4.37 2.46
CA TRP A 111 9.72 -4.26 3.75
C TRP A 111 10.76 -5.38 3.95
N ASP A 112 11.37 -5.89 2.92
CA ASP A 112 12.45 -6.84 3.05
C ASP A 112 13.76 -6.14 3.42
N GLU A 113 14.63 -6.84 4.16
CA GLU A 113 15.92 -6.30 4.55
C GLU A 113 16.80 -5.99 3.33
N GLY A 114 17.69 -5.02 3.51
CA GLY A 114 18.58 -4.55 2.46
C GLY A 114 18.11 -3.26 1.80
N GLU A 115 18.17 -3.20 0.47
CA GLU A 115 17.94 -1.97 -0.28
C GLU A 115 16.54 -1.36 -0.09
N PRO A 116 15.42 -2.11 -0.19
CA PRO A 116 14.09 -1.54 -0.03
C PRO A 116 13.88 -0.94 1.35
N LYS A 117 14.32 -1.63 2.40
CA LYS A 117 14.22 -1.13 3.77
C LYS A 117 14.95 0.21 3.96
N SER A 118 16.12 0.39 3.34
CA SER A 118 16.86 1.65 3.41
C SER A 118 16.09 2.82 2.76
N ALA A 119 15.36 2.55 1.67
CA ALA A 119 14.49 3.54 1.04
C ALA A 119 13.32 3.94 1.97
N PHE A 120 12.67 2.97 2.61
CA PHE A 120 11.60 3.23 3.57
C PHE A 120 12.09 4.02 4.79
N ASP A 121 13.21 3.61 5.39
CA ASP A 121 13.78 4.30 6.54
C ASP A 121 14.11 5.76 6.20
N LYS A 122 14.71 6.02 5.03
CA LYS A 122 14.98 7.38 4.55
C LYS A 122 13.69 8.17 4.30
N ALA A 123 12.71 7.60 3.62
CA ALA A 123 11.44 8.28 3.36
C ALA A 123 10.73 8.64 4.67
N MET A 124 10.67 7.72 5.63
CA MET A 124 10.08 7.98 6.95
C MET A 124 10.83 9.05 7.76
N LEU A 125 12.16 9.11 7.62
CA LEU A 125 12.97 10.14 8.29
C LEU A 125 12.66 11.55 7.76
N LEU A 126 12.41 11.68 6.47
CA LEU A 126 12.20 12.96 5.78
C LEU A 126 10.76 13.47 5.86
N SER A 127 9.81 12.58 6.08
CA SER A 127 8.38 12.87 6.00
C SER A 127 7.81 13.39 7.30
N ASN A 128 6.85 14.31 7.19
CA ASN A 128 6.11 14.85 8.33
C ASN A 128 5.06 13.87 8.86
N LYS A 129 4.30 13.23 7.97
CA LYS A 129 3.25 12.27 8.32
C LYS A 129 3.43 10.96 7.56
N LYS A 130 3.24 9.86 8.23
CA LYS A 130 3.57 8.51 7.74
C LYS A 130 2.36 7.60 7.83
N ALA A 131 1.83 7.20 6.68
CA ALA A 131 0.81 6.18 6.57
C ALA A 131 1.41 4.90 5.98
N MET A 132 0.92 3.74 6.40
CA MET A 132 1.37 2.45 5.87
C MET A 132 0.23 1.45 5.83
N SER A 133 0.15 0.67 4.75
CA SER A 133 -0.64 -0.55 4.67
C SER A 133 0.22 -1.74 5.12
N LEU A 134 -0.35 -2.61 5.95
CA LEU A 134 0.31 -3.87 6.35
C LEU A 134 0.37 -4.89 5.21
N SER A 135 -0.39 -4.65 4.15
CA SER A 135 -0.37 -5.33 2.84
C SER A 135 -1.03 -6.69 2.81
N ASP A 136 -0.49 -7.70 3.49
CA ASP A 136 -1.12 -9.00 3.67
C ASP A 136 -0.61 -9.73 4.92
N GLN A 137 -1.28 -10.83 5.27
CA GLN A 137 -0.96 -11.61 6.45
C GLN A 137 0.45 -12.23 6.38
N PHE A 138 0.93 -12.65 5.19
CA PHE A 138 2.27 -13.24 5.04
C PHE A 138 3.37 -12.20 5.26
N CYS A 139 3.16 -10.95 4.81
CA CYS A 139 4.06 -9.85 5.12
C CYS A 139 4.10 -9.58 6.63
N VAL A 140 2.94 -9.55 7.27
CA VAL A 140 2.84 -9.36 8.72
C VAL A 140 3.59 -10.46 9.48
N GLU A 141 3.39 -11.73 9.12
CA GLU A 141 4.03 -12.87 9.80
C GLU A 141 5.55 -12.86 9.60
N ARG A 142 6.00 -12.54 8.39
CA ARG A 142 7.43 -12.47 8.04
C ARG A 142 8.17 -11.34 8.75
N HIS A 143 7.52 -10.18 8.93
CA HIS A 143 8.12 -8.96 9.46
C HIS A 143 7.53 -8.50 10.79
N LYS A 144 6.97 -9.40 11.56
CA LYS A 144 6.12 -9.12 12.71
C LYS A 144 6.69 -8.12 13.69
N ASP A 145 7.90 -8.38 14.20
CA ASP A 145 8.53 -7.51 15.20
C ASP A 145 8.82 -6.12 14.62
N SER A 146 9.27 -6.07 13.37
CA SER A 146 9.51 -4.82 12.66
C SER A 146 8.22 -4.03 12.47
N PHE A 147 7.14 -4.68 12.02
CA PHE A 147 5.85 -4.03 11.81
C PHE A 147 5.24 -3.57 13.13
N LEU A 148 5.33 -4.36 14.17
CA LEU A 148 4.85 -3.95 15.50
C LEU A 148 5.60 -2.72 16.02
N ASN A 149 6.92 -2.67 15.80
CA ASN A 149 7.71 -1.48 16.13
C ASN A 149 7.33 -0.26 15.28
N LEU A 150 7.08 -0.42 13.96
CA LEU A 150 6.62 0.66 13.09
C LEU A 150 5.28 1.21 13.57
N VAL A 151 4.31 0.33 13.79
CA VAL A 151 2.96 0.66 14.23
C VAL A 151 2.98 1.41 15.56
N LYS A 152 3.74 0.94 16.53
CA LYS A 152 3.81 1.57 17.86
C LYS A 152 4.58 2.88 17.88
N ASN A 153 5.67 3.00 17.11
CA ASN A 153 6.65 4.04 17.33
C ASN A 153 6.89 4.99 16.16
N LYS A 154 6.60 4.60 14.93
CA LYS A 154 7.01 5.38 13.75
C LYS A 154 5.87 5.89 12.88
N LEU A 155 4.77 5.16 12.77
CA LEU A 155 3.65 5.49 11.90
C LEU A 155 2.64 6.39 12.60
N ASP A 156 1.91 7.17 11.81
CA ASP A 156 0.80 8.02 12.24
C ASP A 156 -0.55 7.40 11.87
N ILE A 157 -0.62 6.73 10.71
CA ILE A 157 -1.82 6.08 10.18
C ILE A 157 -1.45 4.66 9.74
N ILE A 158 -2.23 3.69 10.17
CA ILE A 158 -2.04 2.28 9.84
C ILE A 158 -3.30 1.76 9.15
N PHE A 159 -3.13 1.18 7.97
CA PHE A 159 -4.17 0.45 7.26
C PHE A 159 -3.91 -1.05 7.37
N ALA A 160 -4.95 -1.78 7.73
CA ALA A 160 -4.92 -3.23 7.83
C ALA A 160 -6.29 -3.83 7.53
N ASN A 161 -6.37 -5.09 7.16
CA ASN A 161 -7.60 -5.85 7.34
C ASN A 161 -7.65 -6.53 8.72
N GLU A 162 -8.81 -7.08 9.08
CA GLU A 162 -9.01 -7.72 10.40
C GLU A 162 -8.02 -8.85 10.64
N GLN A 163 -7.66 -9.63 9.61
CA GLN A 163 -6.72 -10.75 9.73
C GLN A 163 -5.28 -10.27 9.95
N GLU A 164 -4.85 -9.28 9.20
CA GLU A 164 -3.51 -8.68 9.32
C GLU A 164 -3.26 -8.13 10.72
N ILE A 165 -4.18 -7.29 11.22
CA ILE A 165 -3.99 -6.69 12.54
C ILE A 165 -4.08 -7.73 13.67
N ARG A 166 -4.97 -8.71 13.55
CA ARG A 166 -5.05 -9.80 14.51
C ARG A 166 -3.78 -10.65 14.54
N SER A 167 -3.21 -10.94 13.35
CA SER A 167 -1.93 -11.66 13.23
C SER A 167 -0.79 -10.86 13.85
N LEU A 168 -0.74 -9.55 13.59
CA LEU A 168 0.31 -8.67 14.10
C LEU A 168 0.39 -8.67 15.64
N ILE A 169 -0.76 -8.54 16.31
CA ILE A 169 -0.83 -8.40 17.77
C ILE A 169 -1.23 -9.68 18.50
N HIS A 170 -1.36 -10.81 17.80
CA HIS A 170 -1.86 -12.09 18.34
C HIS A 170 -3.25 -12.00 18.99
N ALA A 171 -4.12 -11.14 18.47
CA ALA A 171 -5.47 -10.98 19.01
C ALA A 171 -6.33 -12.22 18.72
N LYS A 172 -7.04 -12.70 19.76
CA LYS A 172 -7.97 -13.84 19.65
C LYS A 172 -9.30 -13.43 19.04
N ASN A 173 -9.72 -12.20 19.24
CA ASN A 173 -10.98 -11.64 18.79
C ASN A 173 -10.81 -10.15 18.41
N PHE A 174 -11.87 -9.56 17.88
CA PHE A 174 -11.82 -8.15 17.44
C PHE A 174 -11.86 -7.15 18.60
N GLU A 175 -12.39 -7.52 19.76
CA GLU A 175 -12.39 -6.68 20.97
C GLU A 175 -10.95 -6.35 21.43
N GLU A 176 -10.05 -7.33 21.33
CA GLU A 176 -8.63 -7.13 21.63
C GLU A 176 -7.98 -6.15 20.64
N VAL A 177 -8.40 -6.15 19.36
CA VAL A 177 -7.96 -5.18 18.36
C VAL A 177 -8.45 -3.77 18.70
N ILE A 178 -9.71 -3.64 19.12
CA ILE A 178 -10.26 -2.35 19.57
C ILE A 178 -9.48 -1.82 20.78
N THR A 179 -9.21 -2.66 21.75
CA THR A 179 -8.42 -2.30 22.94
C THR A 179 -7.03 -1.82 22.54
N PHE A 180 -6.33 -2.59 21.73
CA PHE A 180 -5.02 -2.20 21.20
C PHE A 180 -5.06 -0.87 20.46
N GLY A 181 -6.05 -0.67 19.58
CA GLY A 181 -6.18 0.57 18.80
C GLY A 181 -6.40 1.81 19.68
N LYS A 182 -7.18 1.67 20.77
CA LYS A 182 -7.39 2.75 21.74
C LYS A 182 -6.11 3.13 22.50
N GLU A 183 -5.30 2.14 22.86
CA GLU A 183 -4.03 2.34 23.58
C GLU A 183 -2.91 2.84 22.65
N LEU A 184 -3.02 2.58 21.34
CA LEU A 184 -1.96 2.88 20.37
C LEU A 184 -1.66 4.38 20.25
N GLY A 185 -2.65 5.26 20.41
CA GLY A 185 -2.50 6.71 20.25
C GLY A 185 -2.27 7.15 18.80
N LYS A 186 -2.43 6.25 17.83
CA LYS A 186 -2.29 6.45 16.38
C LYS A 186 -3.64 6.21 15.70
N LEU A 187 -3.76 6.57 14.43
CA LEU A 187 -4.95 6.26 13.66
C LEU A 187 -4.82 4.85 13.07
N LEU A 188 -5.61 3.92 13.56
CA LEU A 188 -5.71 2.55 13.05
C LEU A 188 -7.00 2.39 12.25
N VAL A 189 -6.88 2.05 10.98
CA VAL A 189 -7.99 1.91 10.03
C VAL A 189 -8.06 0.46 9.57
N ILE A 190 -9.20 -0.19 9.82
CA ILE A 190 -9.34 -1.64 9.64
C ILE A 190 -10.50 -1.94 8.71
N THR A 191 -10.23 -2.66 7.62
CA THR A 191 -11.28 -3.24 6.77
C THR A 191 -11.70 -4.61 7.28
N ARG A 192 -13.00 -4.92 7.17
CA ARG A 192 -13.61 -6.13 7.74
C ARG A 192 -14.53 -6.85 6.76
N GLY A 193 -14.28 -6.67 5.45
CA GLY A 193 -15.10 -7.25 4.40
C GLY A 193 -16.57 -6.80 4.51
N GLU A 194 -17.49 -7.74 4.52
CA GLU A 194 -18.93 -7.46 4.63
C GLU A 194 -19.33 -6.74 5.93
N LYS A 195 -18.50 -6.80 6.96
CA LYS A 195 -18.72 -6.07 8.23
C LYS A 195 -18.34 -4.59 8.15
N GLY A 196 -17.88 -4.12 6.98
CA GLY A 196 -17.52 -2.72 6.78
C GLY A 196 -16.10 -2.39 7.22
N SER A 197 -15.92 -1.26 7.87
CA SER A 197 -14.63 -0.78 8.34
C SER A 197 -14.73 -0.09 9.69
N VAL A 198 -13.59 -0.03 10.38
CA VAL A 198 -13.46 0.61 11.70
C VAL A 198 -12.23 1.50 11.70
N ALA A 199 -12.37 2.73 12.15
CA ALA A 199 -11.26 3.64 12.43
C ALA A 199 -11.18 3.88 13.93
N ILE A 200 -9.98 3.74 14.49
CA ILE A 200 -9.71 3.90 15.92
C ILE A 200 -8.63 4.95 16.11
N LYS A 201 -8.92 5.98 16.88
CA LYS A 201 -7.93 6.99 17.26
C LYS A 201 -8.17 7.40 18.70
N ASN A 202 -7.17 7.26 19.55
CA ASN A 202 -7.30 7.45 20.98
C ASN A 202 -8.42 6.52 21.53
N ASN A 203 -9.40 7.09 22.25
CA ASN A 203 -10.54 6.32 22.75
C ASN A 203 -11.76 6.32 21.82
N GLU A 204 -11.66 6.97 20.66
CA GLU A 204 -12.75 7.05 19.69
C GLU A 204 -12.72 5.88 18.74
N VAL A 205 -13.87 5.26 18.52
CA VAL A 205 -14.08 4.17 17.57
C VAL A 205 -15.20 4.59 16.62
N THR A 206 -14.88 4.72 15.36
CA THR A 206 -15.84 5.04 14.30
C THR A 206 -16.03 3.83 13.41
N GLU A 207 -17.25 3.39 13.23
CA GLU A 207 -17.61 2.27 12.36
C GLU A 207 -18.34 2.77 11.11
N CYS A 208 -18.03 2.15 9.98
CA CYS A 208 -18.72 2.39 8.73
C CYS A 208 -19.18 1.04 8.16
N ALA A 209 -20.49 0.90 7.95
CA ALA A 209 -21.06 -0.30 7.38
C ALA A 209 -20.64 -0.49 5.92
N SER A 210 -20.52 -1.73 5.47
CA SER A 210 -20.31 -2.03 4.07
C SER A 210 -21.57 -1.75 3.24
N LYS A 211 -21.38 -1.47 1.95
CA LYS A 211 -22.49 -1.43 1.01
C LYS A 211 -22.90 -2.86 0.70
N LEU A 212 -24.12 -3.23 1.08
CA LEU A 212 -24.67 -4.57 0.87
C LEU A 212 -25.15 -4.78 -0.58
N ASN A 213 -25.30 -6.05 -0.95
CA ASN A 213 -25.85 -6.47 -2.26
C ASN A 213 -25.03 -6.02 -3.47
N LEU A 214 -23.72 -5.88 -3.33
CA LEU A 214 -22.83 -5.67 -4.48
C LEU A 214 -22.58 -7.00 -5.18
N LYS A 215 -22.69 -7.00 -6.52
CA LYS A 215 -22.17 -8.10 -7.33
C LYS A 215 -20.66 -7.94 -7.43
N ILE A 216 -19.93 -8.74 -6.67
CA ILE A 216 -18.47 -8.73 -6.72
C ILE A 216 -18.04 -9.43 -8.00
N VAL A 217 -17.23 -8.74 -8.80
CA VAL A 217 -16.63 -9.26 -10.04
C VAL A 217 -15.13 -9.52 -9.83
N ASP A 218 -14.45 -8.60 -9.15
CA ASP A 218 -13.02 -8.67 -8.82
C ASP A 218 -12.74 -7.92 -7.53
N LEU A 219 -11.93 -8.50 -6.66
CA LEU A 219 -11.49 -7.88 -5.39
C LEU A 219 -10.09 -7.27 -5.47
N THR A 220 -9.44 -7.32 -6.63
CA THR A 220 -8.09 -6.77 -6.80
C THR A 220 -8.09 -5.27 -6.53
N GLY A 221 -7.20 -4.83 -5.63
CA GLY A 221 -7.07 -3.41 -5.29
C GLY A 221 -8.19 -2.86 -4.41
N ALA A 222 -9.13 -3.68 -3.91
CA ALA A 222 -10.20 -3.19 -3.04
C ALA A 222 -9.66 -2.51 -1.77
N GLY A 223 -8.63 -3.09 -1.15
CA GLY A 223 -7.93 -2.48 -0.01
C GLY A 223 -7.20 -1.20 -0.39
N ASP A 224 -6.58 -1.18 -1.58
CA ASP A 224 -5.85 -0.03 -2.10
C ASP A 224 -6.79 1.16 -2.34
N LEU A 225 -7.93 0.91 -2.98
CA LEU A 225 -8.93 1.95 -3.24
C LEU A 225 -9.67 2.38 -1.98
N PHE A 226 -9.86 1.48 -1.01
CA PHE A 226 -10.36 1.85 0.31
C PHE A 226 -9.40 2.83 1.00
N ALA A 227 -8.09 2.56 0.99
CA ALA A 227 -7.09 3.46 1.55
C ALA A 227 -7.09 4.82 0.84
N ALA A 228 -7.21 4.84 -0.49
CA ALA A 228 -7.34 6.08 -1.27
C ALA A 228 -8.56 6.91 -0.85
N GLY A 229 -9.74 6.29 -0.78
CA GLY A 229 -10.96 6.97 -0.36
C GLY A 229 -10.89 7.51 1.08
N PHE A 230 -10.31 6.72 1.99
CA PHE A 230 -10.11 7.15 3.37
C PHE A 230 -9.14 8.33 3.46
N LEU A 231 -7.99 8.24 2.78
CA LEU A 231 -6.98 9.32 2.80
C LEU A 231 -7.52 10.60 2.15
N HIS A 232 -8.29 10.50 1.06
CA HIS A 232 -8.96 11.66 0.47
C HIS A 232 -9.88 12.41 1.45
N GLY A 233 -10.62 11.68 2.26
CA GLY A 233 -11.49 12.31 3.28
C GLY A 233 -10.73 12.76 4.54
N TYR A 234 -9.49 12.30 4.72
CA TYR A 234 -8.65 12.62 5.87
C TYR A 234 -7.80 13.88 5.64
N ILE A 235 -7.36 14.14 4.41
CA ILE A 235 -6.61 15.32 3.98
C ILE A 235 -7.58 16.48 3.76
#